data_6d6658fad5e22a299a09544750264784
#
_entry.id   6d6658fad5e22a299a09544750264784
#
_cell.length_a   1.000
_cell.length_b   1.000
_cell.length_c   1.000
_cell.angle_alpha   90.00
_cell.angle_beta   90.00
_cell.angle_gamma   90.00
#
_symmetry.space_group_name_H-M   'P 1'
#
loop_
_entity.id
_entity.type
_entity.pdbx_description
1 polymer ?
#
loop_
_entity_poly.entity_id
_entity_poly.type
_entity_poly.pdbx_seq_one_letter_code
_entity_poly.pdbx_strand_id
1 'polypeptide(L)'
;GKIRFLQNITGLWILQRLMSEWKACGEKQDYDIIIPQAAEAEIDTIIPVDDTIFMNPENMENALIHYCRNHALQIPQNKVETVRCVLQSLAFRYRLAVEQLNRCLPAPIRQLNIIGGGSQNKLLNQLTADELGIPVYAGPVEATAMGNILTQAMAKGEVANLRELREIVTRS
;
A
#
# COMPACT_ATOMS: atom_id res chain seq x y z
N GLY A 1 0.28 -30.70 -2.66
CA GLY A 1 0.58 -29.44 -3.30
C GLY A 1 0.17 -28.28 -2.40
N LYS A 2 0.75 -27.09 -2.61
CA LYS A 2 0.35 -25.86 -1.92
C LYS A 2 -0.48 -25.02 -2.89
N ILE A 3 -1.56 -24.42 -2.41
CA ILE A 3 -2.39 -23.49 -3.17
C ILE A 3 -1.90 -22.07 -2.85
N ARG A 4 -1.75 -21.25 -3.89
CA ARG A 4 -1.43 -19.84 -3.77
C ARG A 4 -2.68 -19.01 -4.09
N PHE A 5 -3.14 -18.22 -3.14
CA PHE A 5 -4.20 -17.23 -3.37
C PHE A 5 -3.55 -15.92 -3.81
N LEU A 6 -4.07 -15.33 -4.89
CA LEU A 6 -3.63 -14.03 -5.39
C LEU A 6 -4.86 -13.15 -5.62
N GLN A 7 -4.73 -11.90 -5.24
CA GLN A 7 -5.71 -10.86 -5.53
C GLN A 7 -4.97 -9.59 -5.94
N ASN A 8 -5.37 -9.01 -7.06
CA ASN A 8 -4.90 -7.70 -7.46
C ASN A 8 -5.68 -6.63 -6.68
N ILE A 9 -4.95 -5.69 -6.09
CA ILE A 9 -5.50 -4.53 -5.41
C ILE A 9 -4.80 -3.31 -5.99
N THR A 10 -5.56 -2.25 -6.25
CA THR A 10 -4.98 -0.95 -6.61
C THR A 10 -3.99 -0.54 -5.53
N GLY A 11 -2.74 -0.32 -5.90
CA GLY A 11 -1.68 0.08 -4.99
C GLY A 11 -1.61 1.60 -4.84
N LEU A 12 -0.40 2.14 -4.71
CA LEU A 12 -0.15 3.58 -4.58
C LEU A 12 -0.41 4.37 -5.88
N TRP A 13 -1.02 3.77 -6.90
CA TRP A 13 -1.30 4.39 -8.20
C TRP A 13 -2.05 5.71 -8.07
N ILE A 14 -3.14 5.75 -7.28
CA ILE A 14 -3.94 6.96 -7.07
C ILE A 14 -3.06 8.08 -6.51
N LEU A 15 -2.28 7.78 -5.47
CA LEU A 15 -1.36 8.75 -4.86
C LEU A 15 -0.29 9.22 -5.86
N GLN A 16 0.32 8.31 -6.59
CA GLN A 16 1.33 8.63 -7.61
C GLN A 16 0.76 9.53 -8.70
N ARG A 17 -0.48 9.27 -9.12
CA ARG A 17 -1.18 10.07 -10.11
C ARG A 17 -1.45 11.48 -9.60
N LEU A 18 -1.99 11.63 -8.39
CA LEU A 18 -2.19 12.93 -7.73
C LEU A 18 -0.89 13.73 -7.65
N MET A 19 0.20 13.12 -7.15
CA MET A 19 1.51 13.77 -7.05
C MET A 19 2.03 14.23 -8.41
N SER A 20 1.82 13.43 -9.46
CA SER A 20 2.21 13.78 -10.84
C SER A 20 1.40 14.94 -11.39
N GLU A 21 0.09 14.95 -11.17
CA GLU A 21 -0.83 16.01 -11.61
C GLU A 21 -0.50 17.34 -10.90
N TRP A 22 -0.32 17.33 -9.60
CA TRP A 22 0.10 18.52 -8.85
C TRP A 22 1.44 19.08 -9.33
N LYS A 23 2.41 18.19 -9.60
CA LYS A 23 3.70 18.60 -10.18
C LYS A 23 3.53 19.26 -11.54
N ALA A 24 2.66 18.73 -12.40
CA ALA A 24 2.38 19.30 -13.73
C ALA A 24 1.72 20.69 -13.64
N CYS A 25 0.93 20.95 -12.61
CA CYS A 25 0.33 22.26 -12.32
C CYS A 25 1.29 23.23 -11.60
N GLY A 26 2.56 22.87 -11.40
CA GLY A 26 3.54 23.71 -10.70
C GLY A 26 3.48 23.61 -9.17
N GLU A 27 2.64 22.75 -8.62
CA GLU A 27 2.40 22.57 -7.20
C GLU A 27 3.04 21.28 -6.66
N LYS A 28 4.32 21.07 -7.01
CA LYS A 28 5.06 19.88 -6.60
C LYS A 28 5.00 19.68 -5.08
N GLN A 29 4.60 18.47 -4.68
CA GLN A 29 4.66 18.00 -3.31
C GLN A 29 5.85 17.05 -3.13
N ASP A 30 6.40 17.05 -1.90
CA ASP A 30 7.44 16.11 -1.50
C ASP A 30 6.80 15.02 -0.60
N TYR A 31 7.08 13.75 -0.89
CA TYR A 31 6.59 12.63 -0.10
C TYR A 31 7.08 12.70 1.35
N ASP A 32 8.33 13.14 1.57
CA ASP A 32 8.92 13.22 2.90
C ASP A 32 8.28 14.32 3.77
N ILE A 33 7.56 15.25 3.13
CA ILE A 33 6.83 16.34 3.80
C ILE A 33 5.35 16.00 3.94
N ILE A 34 4.70 15.61 2.84
CA ILE A 34 3.23 15.48 2.82
C ILE A 34 2.75 14.24 3.58
N ILE A 35 3.53 13.14 3.60
CA ILE A 35 3.14 11.92 4.33
C ILE A 35 3.10 12.14 5.84
N PRO A 36 4.11 12.74 6.51
CA PRO A 36 4.02 13.11 7.90
C PRO A 36 2.85 14.06 8.22
N GLN A 37 2.59 15.05 7.36
CA GLN A 37 1.44 15.95 7.53
C GLN A 37 0.11 15.19 7.42
N ALA A 38 -0.01 14.25 6.47
CA ALA A 38 -1.18 13.42 6.31
C ALA A 38 -1.42 12.48 7.50
N ALA A 39 -0.38 12.15 8.28
CA ALA A 39 -0.54 11.38 9.51
C ALA A 39 -1.35 12.13 10.58
N GLU A 40 -1.22 13.45 10.60
CA GLU A 40 -1.91 14.34 11.56
C GLU A 40 -3.27 14.84 11.04
N ALA A 41 -3.61 14.54 9.78
CA ALA A 41 -4.88 14.98 9.19
C ALA A 41 -6.06 14.17 9.71
N GLU A 42 -7.15 14.88 10.01
CA GLU A 42 -8.42 14.29 10.46
C GLU A 42 -9.43 14.32 9.31
N ILE A 43 -9.62 13.18 8.67
CA ILE A 43 -10.67 12.96 7.66
C ILE A 43 -11.13 11.51 7.74
N ASP A 44 -12.46 11.29 7.78
CA ASP A 44 -13.05 9.95 7.94
C ASP A 44 -13.45 9.31 6.60
N THR A 45 -13.23 10.00 5.50
CA THR A 45 -13.67 9.54 4.17
C THR A 45 -12.87 8.33 3.72
N ILE A 46 -13.61 7.25 3.40
CA ILE A 46 -13.10 6.03 2.75
C ILE A 46 -13.70 5.96 1.35
N ILE A 47 -12.85 5.83 0.34
CA ILE A 47 -13.25 5.64 -1.06
C ILE A 47 -12.92 4.22 -1.53
N PRO A 48 -13.69 3.63 -2.44
CA PRO A 48 -13.40 2.31 -3.02
C PRO A 48 -12.27 2.44 -4.06
N VAL A 49 -11.02 2.32 -3.62
CA VAL A 49 -9.82 2.53 -4.47
C VAL A 49 -9.77 1.67 -5.73
N ASP A 50 -10.52 0.57 -5.78
CA ASP A 50 -10.63 -0.31 -6.95
C ASP A 50 -11.81 0.06 -7.87
N ASP A 51 -12.54 1.16 -7.59
CA ASP A 51 -13.63 1.62 -8.45
C ASP A 51 -13.10 2.08 -9.81
N THR A 52 -13.88 1.83 -10.85
CA THR A 52 -13.53 2.16 -12.24
C THR A 52 -13.28 3.65 -12.45
N ILE A 53 -13.91 4.52 -11.66
CA ILE A 53 -13.70 5.97 -11.71
C ILE A 53 -12.24 6.36 -11.44
N PHE A 54 -11.51 5.54 -10.68
CA PHE A 54 -10.11 5.79 -10.33
C PHE A 54 -9.10 5.04 -11.22
N MET A 55 -9.55 4.22 -12.18
CA MET A 55 -8.63 3.43 -13.00
C MET A 55 -7.82 4.28 -14.00
N ASN A 56 -8.45 5.25 -14.65
CA ASN A 56 -7.77 6.15 -15.58
C ASN A 56 -8.56 7.44 -15.82
N PRO A 57 -8.82 8.26 -14.79
CA PRO A 57 -9.52 9.54 -14.98
C PRO A 57 -8.61 10.54 -15.69
N GLU A 58 -9.22 11.55 -16.35
CA GLU A 58 -8.48 12.69 -16.89
C GLU A 58 -7.75 13.46 -15.80
N ASN A 59 -8.41 13.64 -14.64
CA ASN A 59 -7.83 14.26 -13.45
C ASN A 59 -8.27 13.47 -12.21
N MET A 60 -7.30 12.96 -11.46
CA MET A 60 -7.53 12.10 -10.29
C MET A 60 -8.16 12.86 -9.12
N GLU A 61 -7.73 14.10 -8.90
CA GLU A 61 -8.27 14.91 -7.80
C GLU A 61 -9.75 15.24 -8.04
N ASN A 62 -10.10 15.62 -9.26
CA ASN A 62 -11.50 15.85 -9.64
C ASN A 62 -12.35 14.59 -9.54
N ALA A 63 -11.81 13.43 -9.92
CA ALA A 63 -12.51 12.15 -9.80
C ALA A 63 -12.81 11.83 -8.33
N LEU A 64 -11.85 12.07 -7.41
CA LEU A 64 -12.02 11.88 -5.98
C LEU A 64 -13.08 12.83 -5.41
N ILE A 65 -13.00 14.13 -5.72
CA ILE A 65 -13.97 15.13 -5.29
C ILE A 65 -15.38 14.78 -5.79
N HIS A 66 -15.48 14.41 -7.07
CA HIS A 66 -16.75 14.00 -7.66
C HIS A 66 -17.35 12.76 -7.00
N TYR A 67 -16.51 11.75 -6.74
CA TYR A 67 -16.94 10.57 -6.01
C TYR A 67 -17.49 10.93 -4.63
N CYS A 68 -16.72 11.69 -3.84
CA CYS A 68 -17.15 12.09 -2.49
C CYS A 68 -18.47 12.86 -2.51
N ARG A 69 -18.63 13.80 -3.45
CA ARG A 69 -19.86 14.60 -3.61
C ARG A 69 -21.07 13.73 -3.94
N ASN A 70 -20.93 12.79 -4.87
CA ASN A 70 -22.04 11.93 -5.31
C ASN A 70 -22.48 10.93 -4.23
N HIS A 71 -21.60 10.62 -3.27
CA HIS A 71 -21.90 9.67 -2.20
C HIS A 71 -22.11 10.35 -0.84
N ALA A 72 -22.26 11.69 -0.82
CA ALA A 72 -22.42 12.47 0.41
C ALA A 72 -21.31 12.23 1.45
N LEU A 73 -20.07 11.98 0.99
CA LEU A 73 -18.90 11.84 1.83
C LEU A 73 -18.24 13.20 2.08
N GLN A 74 -17.51 13.33 3.19
CA GLN A 74 -16.68 14.50 3.44
C GLN A 74 -15.65 14.65 2.31
N ILE A 75 -15.60 15.83 1.69
CA ILE A 75 -14.64 16.13 0.62
C ILE A 75 -13.34 16.62 1.24
N PRO A 76 -12.17 16.02 0.90
CA PRO A 76 -10.88 16.56 1.32
C PRO A 76 -10.72 18.01 0.89
N GLN A 77 -10.33 18.90 1.81
CA GLN A 77 -10.26 20.35 1.59
C GLN A 77 -8.90 20.83 1.10
N ASN A 78 -7.89 19.97 1.20
CA ASN A 78 -6.52 20.25 0.82
C ASN A 78 -5.78 18.96 0.43
N LYS A 79 -4.56 19.10 -0.09
CA LYS A 79 -3.74 17.98 -0.54
C LYS A 79 -3.37 17.00 0.57
N VAL A 80 -3.16 17.50 1.78
CA VAL A 80 -2.82 16.68 2.95
C VAL A 80 -3.96 15.75 3.30
N GLU A 81 -5.20 16.28 3.36
CA GLU A 81 -6.40 15.46 3.56
C GLU A 81 -6.66 14.51 2.40
N THR A 82 -6.38 14.93 1.16
CA THR A 82 -6.49 14.07 -0.01
C THR A 82 -5.55 12.87 0.09
N VAL A 83 -4.30 13.09 0.51
CA VAL A 83 -3.32 12.01 0.73
C VAL A 83 -3.79 11.09 1.86
N ARG A 84 -4.25 11.65 2.98
CA ARG A 84 -4.79 10.88 4.10
C ARG A 84 -5.95 10.00 3.65
N CYS A 85 -6.94 10.57 2.97
CA CYS A 85 -8.10 9.85 2.44
C CYS A 85 -7.69 8.66 1.56
N VAL A 86 -6.74 8.85 0.64
CA VAL A 86 -6.25 7.78 -0.24
C VAL A 86 -5.55 6.68 0.56
N LEU A 87 -4.65 7.03 1.49
CA LEU A 87 -3.89 6.04 2.24
C LEU A 87 -4.75 5.22 3.21
N GLN A 88 -5.68 5.85 3.92
CA GLN A 88 -6.60 5.10 4.78
C GLN A 88 -7.58 4.23 3.98
N SER A 89 -8.00 4.68 2.80
CA SER A 89 -8.83 3.88 1.89
C SER A 89 -8.09 2.64 1.38
N LEU A 90 -6.79 2.75 1.10
CA LEU A 90 -5.93 1.61 0.76
C LEU A 90 -5.79 0.64 1.94
N ALA A 91 -5.56 1.13 3.15
CA ALA A 91 -5.47 0.31 4.35
C ALA A 91 -6.78 -0.45 4.61
N PHE A 92 -7.91 0.24 4.49
CA PHE A 92 -9.24 -0.37 4.56
C PHE A 92 -9.43 -1.45 3.49
N ARG A 93 -8.99 -1.19 2.27
CA ARG A 93 -9.07 -2.18 1.18
C ARG A 93 -8.23 -3.42 1.46
N TYR A 94 -7.05 -3.25 2.08
CA TYR A 94 -6.21 -4.37 2.51
C TYR A 94 -6.90 -5.19 3.60
N ARG A 95 -7.60 -4.55 4.54
CA ARG A 95 -8.42 -5.23 5.54
C ARG A 95 -9.46 -6.12 4.88
N LEU A 96 -10.24 -5.59 3.93
CA LEU A 96 -11.25 -6.38 3.22
C LEU A 96 -10.64 -7.58 2.48
N ALA A 97 -9.45 -7.43 1.88
CA ALA A 97 -8.76 -8.53 1.22
C ALA A 97 -8.33 -9.61 2.22
N VAL A 98 -7.77 -9.23 3.36
CA VAL A 98 -7.37 -10.16 4.42
C VAL A 98 -8.58 -10.88 5.02
N GLU A 99 -9.70 -10.18 5.24
CA GLU A 99 -10.95 -10.78 5.68
C GLU A 99 -11.47 -11.84 4.68
N GLN A 100 -11.42 -11.54 3.38
CA GLN A 100 -11.80 -12.49 2.33
C GLN A 100 -10.89 -13.72 2.33
N LEU A 101 -9.58 -13.53 2.44
CA LEU A 101 -8.62 -14.63 2.55
C LEU A 101 -8.86 -15.49 3.79
N ASN A 102 -9.11 -14.87 4.93
CA ASN A 102 -9.37 -15.59 6.18
C ASN A 102 -10.58 -16.53 6.11
N ARG A 103 -11.57 -16.22 5.26
CA ARG A 103 -12.71 -17.13 5.02
C ARG A 103 -12.34 -18.41 4.27
N CYS A 104 -11.20 -18.39 3.57
CA CYS A 104 -10.71 -19.52 2.78
C CYS A 104 -9.60 -20.31 3.49
N LEU A 105 -9.12 -19.84 4.64
CA LEU A 105 -7.99 -20.40 5.35
C LEU A 105 -8.42 -21.18 6.58
N PRO A 106 -7.71 -22.28 6.94
CA PRO A 106 -8.00 -23.08 8.15
C PRO A 106 -7.69 -22.32 9.45
N ALA A 107 -6.87 -21.26 9.38
CA ALA A 107 -6.51 -20.39 10.50
C ALA A 107 -6.34 -18.95 9.99
N PRO A 108 -6.67 -17.94 10.83
CA PRO A 108 -6.56 -16.55 10.40
C PRO A 108 -5.11 -16.12 10.19
N ILE A 109 -4.93 -15.16 9.31
CA ILE A 109 -3.66 -14.47 9.08
C ILE A 109 -3.30 -13.71 10.36
N ARG A 110 -2.08 -13.87 10.85
CA ARG A 110 -1.61 -13.28 12.12
C ARG A 110 -0.55 -12.19 11.92
N GLN A 111 -0.07 -12.01 10.70
CA GLN A 111 0.89 -10.96 10.33
C GLN A 111 0.80 -10.69 8.83
N LEU A 112 1.13 -9.48 8.44
CA LEU A 112 1.25 -9.06 7.05
C LEU A 112 2.68 -8.62 6.77
N ASN A 113 3.22 -9.01 5.61
CA ASN A 113 4.51 -8.52 5.14
C ASN A 113 4.27 -7.67 3.89
N ILE A 114 4.71 -6.41 3.92
CA ILE A 114 4.67 -5.48 2.78
C ILE A 114 6.08 -5.39 2.20
N ILE A 115 6.22 -5.64 0.90
CA ILE A 115 7.49 -5.59 0.18
C ILE A 115 7.40 -4.68 -1.03
N GLY A 116 8.53 -4.28 -1.59
CA GLY A 116 8.60 -3.37 -2.72
C GLY A 116 8.43 -1.91 -2.29
N GLY A 117 8.22 -1.01 -3.24
CA GLY A 117 8.14 0.45 -2.98
C GLY A 117 7.09 0.86 -1.94
N GLY A 118 6.00 0.11 -1.83
CA GLY A 118 4.96 0.37 -0.83
C GLY A 118 5.44 0.24 0.62
N SER A 119 6.47 -0.58 0.88
CA SER A 119 7.03 -0.77 2.22
C SER A 119 7.67 0.49 2.80
N GLN A 120 8.05 1.45 1.96
CA GLN A 120 8.63 2.73 2.40
C GLN A 120 7.58 3.71 2.96
N ASN A 121 6.31 3.55 2.63
CA ASN A 121 5.27 4.43 3.14
C ASN A 121 4.87 4.04 4.57
N LYS A 122 5.53 4.69 5.54
CA LYS A 122 5.32 4.41 6.98
C LYS A 122 3.88 4.65 7.42
N LEU A 123 3.22 5.69 6.90
CA LEU A 123 1.83 5.99 7.22
C LEU A 123 0.89 4.88 6.73
N LEU A 124 1.03 4.44 5.47
CA LEU A 124 0.23 3.33 4.95
C LEU A 124 0.45 2.05 5.75
N ASN A 125 1.70 1.75 6.13
CA ASN A 125 2.02 0.57 6.93
C ASN A 125 1.33 0.64 8.31
N GLN A 126 1.37 1.82 8.97
CA GLN A 126 0.71 2.03 10.25
C GLN A 126 -0.81 1.93 10.13
N LEU A 127 -1.42 2.65 9.19
CA LEU A 127 -2.86 2.56 8.93
C LEU A 127 -3.30 1.13 8.63
N THR A 128 -2.48 0.37 7.89
CA THR A 128 -2.75 -1.03 7.60
C THR A 128 -2.70 -1.90 8.86
N ALA A 129 -1.73 -1.67 9.74
CA ALA A 129 -1.63 -2.38 11.01
C ALA A 129 -2.83 -2.08 11.93
N ASP A 130 -3.23 -0.82 12.01
CA ASP A 130 -4.37 -0.35 12.80
C ASP A 130 -5.69 -0.94 12.28
N GLU A 131 -5.90 -0.93 10.96
CA GLU A 131 -7.09 -1.51 10.33
C GLU A 131 -7.19 -3.04 10.49
N LEU A 132 -6.06 -3.74 10.44
CA LEU A 132 -6.02 -5.20 10.54
C LEU A 132 -5.97 -5.71 11.98
N GLY A 133 -5.51 -4.91 12.92
CA GLY A 133 -5.24 -5.35 14.31
C GLY A 133 -4.15 -6.42 14.42
N ILE A 134 -3.26 -6.53 13.42
CA ILE A 134 -2.15 -7.49 13.39
C ILE A 134 -0.84 -6.79 13.01
N PRO A 135 0.33 -7.36 13.39
CA PRO A 135 1.61 -6.81 13.01
C PRO A 135 1.80 -6.72 11.49
N VAL A 136 2.30 -5.57 11.03
CA VAL A 136 2.71 -5.32 9.64
C VAL A 136 4.23 -5.13 9.62
N TYR A 137 4.91 -5.94 8.82
CA TYR A 137 6.35 -5.90 8.64
C TYR A 137 6.68 -5.28 7.28
N ALA A 138 7.39 -4.16 7.30
CA ALA A 138 7.95 -3.54 6.10
C ALA A 138 9.23 -4.29 5.71
N GLY A 139 9.18 -4.97 4.59
CA GLY A 139 10.30 -5.73 4.04
C GLY A 139 11.15 -4.92 3.05
N PRO A 140 12.12 -5.57 2.42
CA PRO A 140 13.01 -4.91 1.47
C PRO A 140 12.24 -4.32 0.28
N VAL A 141 12.67 -3.14 -0.17
CA VAL A 141 12.15 -2.49 -1.39
C VAL A 141 12.42 -3.38 -2.61
N GLU A 142 13.63 -3.89 -2.72
CA GLU A 142 14.09 -4.72 -3.83
C GLU A 142 13.97 -6.23 -3.54
N ALA A 143 12.93 -6.65 -2.84
CA ALA A 143 12.73 -8.04 -2.42
C ALA A 143 12.82 -9.05 -3.57
N THR A 144 12.30 -8.69 -4.76
CA THR A 144 12.33 -9.55 -5.94
C THR A 144 13.75 -9.73 -6.48
N ALA A 145 14.51 -8.64 -6.60
CA ALA A 145 15.91 -8.69 -7.04
C ALA A 145 16.78 -9.46 -6.05
N MET A 146 16.63 -9.18 -4.76
CA MET A 146 17.32 -9.88 -3.69
C MET A 146 17.00 -11.39 -3.69
N GLY A 147 15.72 -11.75 -3.79
CA GLY A 147 15.30 -13.15 -3.85
C GLY A 147 15.89 -13.89 -5.05
N ASN A 148 15.96 -13.23 -6.20
CA ASN A 148 16.55 -13.80 -7.42
C ASN A 148 18.05 -14.03 -7.26
N ILE A 149 18.80 -13.03 -6.79
CA ILE A 149 20.26 -13.13 -6.57
C ILE A 149 20.57 -14.21 -5.53
N LEU A 150 19.89 -14.21 -4.40
CA LEU A 150 20.14 -15.17 -3.33
C LEU A 150 19.76 -16.61 -3.71
N THR A 151 18.74 -16.80 -4.56
CA THR A 151 18.39 -18.12 -5.10
C THR A 151 19.49 -18.62 -6.04
N GLN A 152 20.09 -17.76 -6.84
CA GLN A 152 21.23 -18.13 -7.70
C GLN A 152 22.49 -18.44 -6.85
N ALA A 153 22.77 -17.67 -5.81
CA ALA A 153 23.85 -17.92 -4.86
C ALA A 153 23.67 -19.28 -4.15
N MET A 154 22.43 -19.62 -3.77
CA MET A 154 22.11 -20.93 -3.19
C MET A 154 22.32 -22.06 -4.21
N ALA A 155 21.96 -21.87 -5.47
CA ALA A 155 22.21 -22.85 -6.53
C ALA A 155 23.71 -23.09 -6.78
N LYS A 156 24.57 -22.09 -6.54
CA LYS A 156 26.03 -22.18 -6.63
C LYS A 156 26.70 -22.72 -5.35
N GLY A 157 25.94 -22.94 -4.28
CA GLY A 157 26.47 -23.40 -3.01
C GLY A 157 27.07 -22.31 -2.12
N GLU A 158 26.93 -21.03 -2.50
CA GLU A 158 27.40 -19.86 -1.73
C GLU A 158 26.47 -19.54 -0.55
N VAL A 159 25.20 -19.94 -0.61
CA VAL A 159 24.21 -19.91 0.46
C VAL A 159 23.70 -21.34 0.66
N ALA A 160 23.84 -21.85 1.89
CA ALA A 160 23.63 -23.27 2.15
C ALA A 160 22.15 -23.71 2.03
N ASN A 161 21.23 -22.85 2.44
CA ASN A 161 19.80 -23.20 2.48
C ASN A 161 18.89 -21.96 2.59
N LEU A 162 17.59 -22.21 2.52
CA LEU A 162 16.56 -21.15 2.58
C LEU A 162 16.55 -20.39 3.92
N ARG A 163 17.00 -21.01 5.01
CA ARG A 163 17.08 -20.35 6.32
C ARG A 163 18.16 -19.27 6.31
N GLU A 164 19.34 -19.61 5.85
CA GLU A 164 20.45 -18.65 5.70
C GLU A 164 20.08 -17.52 4.73
N LEU A 165 19.43 -17.85 3.61
CA LEU A 165 18.91 -16.86 2.68
C LEU A 165 17.99 -15.84 3.37
N ARG A 166 17.06 -16.31 4.20
CA ARG A 166 16.15 -15.45 4.96
C ARG A 166 16.87 -14.60 6.02
N GLU A 167 17.89 -15.13 6.65
CA GLU A 167 18.72 -14.40 7.61
C GLU A 167 19.50 -13.26 6.95
N ILE A 168 19.99 -13.46 5.73
CA ILE A 168 20.63 -12.41 4.92
C ILE A 168 19.63 -11.27 4.60
N VAL A 169 18.42 -11.64 4.15
CA VAL A 169 17.34 -10.66 3.86
C VAL A 169 16.94 -9.86 5.11
N THR A 170 16.93 -10.48 6.28
CA THR A 170 16.55 -9.79 7.53
C THR A 170 17.59 -8.78 8.00
N ARG A 171 18.86 -8.93 7.60
CA ARG A 171 19.96 -8.04 7.97
C ARG A 171 20.18 -6.87 7.00
N SER A 172 19.55 -6.91 5.84
CA SER A 172 19.63 -5.89 4.78
C SER A 172 18.53 -4.82 4.93
#